data_cd94eb6e1e30590d73d89fb2e0f24f22
#
_entry.id   cd94eb6e1e30590d73d89fb2e0f24f22
#
_cell.length_a   1.000
_cell.length_b   1.000
_cell.length_c   1.000
_cell.angle_alpha   90.00
_cell.angle_beta   90.00
_cell.angle_gamma   90.00
#
_symmetry.space_group_name_H-M   'P 1'
#
loop_
_entity.id
_entity.type
_entity.pdbx_description
1 polymer ?
#
loop_
_entity_poly.entity_id
_entity_poly.type
_entity_poly.pdbx_seq_one_letter_code
_entity_poly.pdbx_strand_id
1 'polypeptide(L)'
;MYLWRRTAEIRWLKAHEDLLQAHAHGQLVIVRKPERKRLELEIVCRSRSDSSALLTEFGGRIEALPSNWLERFARSDAKRIKIGKGLMVVRSMSELRRCSARCPQRSPHHRARPDALRTAHPTAHTIKPTLLVVPASLAFGTGEHATTAMTLRFLEQLTRRWERGWSLVDLGTGSGILALAAKRFGAGLVIGVDNDPAAISMAKSNARLNKIRGATLQLGDVHRWNPAQKSDVITANLYSDLLIEILPKLRGGGWLILSGILRSQKHEFVRALQRNHLDVVDMKRRGKWMAFLARRIGTPRPPDLKLANFCGVDRPPLQ
;
A
#
# COMPACT_ATOMS: atom_id res chain seq x y z
N MET A 1 -5.09 -21.58 -14.97
CA MET A 1 -5.27 -20.14 -15.15
C MET A 1 -4.86 -19.75 -16.55
N TYR A 2 -5.45 -18.69 -17.09
CA TYR A 2 -5.23 -18.25 -18.46
C TYR A 2 -4.94 -16.75 -18.45
N LEU A 3 -4.09 -16.29 -19.37
CA LEU A 3 -3.80 -14.87 -19.57
C LEU A 3 -4.37 -14.45 -20.90
N TRP A 4 -5.35 -13.57 -20.88
CA TRP A 4 -5.83 -12.89 -22.07
C TRP A 4 -4.99 -11.65 -22.34
N ARG A 5 -4.58 -11.45 -23.59
CA ARG A 5 -3.80 -10.28 -24.02
C ARG A 5 -4.36 -9.67 -25.29
N ARG A 6 -4.37 -8.35 -25.33
CA ARG A 6 -4.72 -7.59 -26.53
C ARG A 6 -3.84 -6.35 -26.65
N THR A 7 -3.45 -6.02 -27.88
CA THR A 7 -2.83 -4.73 -28.20
C THR A 7 -3.89 -3.79 -28.75
N ALA A 8 -4.09 -2.63 -28.12
CA ALA A 8 -5.13 -1.68 -28.48
C ALA A 8 -4.60 -0.25 -28.49
N GLU A 9 -5.31 0.63 -29.19
CA GLU A 9 -5.10 2.07 -29.14
C GLU A 9 -5.80 2.67 -27.90
N ILE A 10 -5.33 3.84 -27.47
CA ILE A 10 -5.93 4.55 -26.31
C ILE A 10 -7.42 4.84 -26.51
N ARG A 11 -7.80 5.20 -27.76
CA ARG A 11 -9.22 5.46 -28.08
C ARG A 11 -10.09 4.22 -27.93
N TRP A 12 -9.57 3.08 -28.38
CA TRP A 12 -10.28 1.81 -28.25
C TRP A 12 -10.42 1.41 -26.76
N LEU A 13 -9.37 1.56 -25.98
CA LEU A 13 -9.43 1.28 -24.53
C LEU A 13 -10.49 2.15 -23.84
N LYS A 14 -10.51 3.45 -24.10
CA LYS A 14 -11.51 4.36 -23.50
C LYS A 14 -12.96 3.99 -23.82
N ALA A 15 -13.20 3.44 -25.03
CA ALA A 15 -14.53 3.03 -25.43
C ALA A 15 -14.99 1.68 -24.82
N HIS A 16 -14.05 0.87 -24.31
CA HIS A 16 -14.34 -0.48 -23.82
C HIS A 16 -13.88 -0.70 -22.37
N GLU A 17 -13.40 0.33 -21.69
CA GLU A 17 -12.78 0.22 -20.37
C GLU A 17 -13.75 -0.34 -19.32
N ASP A 18 -14.99 0.17 -19.31
CA ASP A 18 -16.00 -0.27 -18.34
C ASP A 18 -16.36 -1.75 -18.54
N LEU A 19 -16.55 -2.18 -19.80
CA LEU A 19 -16.82 -3.57 -20.13
C LEU A 19 -15.64 -4.50 -19.80
N LEU A 20 -14.43 -4.07 -20.11
CA LEU A 20 -13.22 -4.80 -19.75
C LEU A 20 -13.06 -4.92 -18.23
N GLN A 21 -13.38 -3.87 -17.49
CA GLN A 21 -13.33 -3.90 -16.03
C GLN A 21 -14.38 -4.82 -15.42
N ALA A 22 -15.58 -4.87 -16.01
CA ALA A 22 -16.62 -5.81 -15.59
C ALA A 22 -16.18 -7.27 -15.76
N HIS A 23 -15.57 -7.62 -16.90
CA HIS A 23 -15.01 -8.96 -17.13
C HIS A 23 -13.74 -9.25 -16.34
N ALA A 24 -12.93 -8.24 -16.06
CA ALA A 24 -11.66 -8.38 -15.38
C ALA A 24 -11.79 -8.53 -13.86
N HIS A 25 -12.97 -8.30 -13.29
CA HIS A 25 -13.16 -8.26 -11.84
C HIS A 25 -12.05 -7.44 -11.13
N GLY A 26 -11.69 -6.29 -11.70
CA GLY A 26 -10.63 -5.42 -11.18
C GLY A 26 -9.19 -5.86 -11.51
N GLN A 27 -8.97 -6.85 -12.37
CA GLN A 27 -7.64 -7.40 -12.70
C GLN A 27 -7.10 -6.95 -14.08
N LEU A 28 -7.69 -5.92 -14.69
CA LEU A 28 -7.18 -5.36 -15.93
C LEU A 28 -5.82 -4.68 -15.72
N VAL A 29 -4.79 -5.19 -16.38
CA VAL A 29 -3.45 -4.61 -16.39
C VAL A 29 -3.21 -3.94 -17.73
N ILE A 30 -2.87 -2.64 -17.70
CA ILE A 30 -2.55 -1.85 -18.88
C ILE A 30 -1.05 -1.61 -18.90
N VAL A 31 -0.35 -2.26 -19.82
CA VAL A 31 1.09 -2.13 -20.01
C VAL A 31 1.37 -1.10 -21.10
N ARG A 32 1.99 0.01 -20.72
CA ARG A 32 2.44 1.04 -21.65
C ARG A 32 3.94 0.93 -21.84
N LYS A 33 4.38 0.54 -23.04
CA LYS A 33 5.81 0.56 -23.39
C LYS A 33 6.16 1.95 -23.96
N PRO A 34 7.27 2.60 -23.48
CA PRO A 34 7.61 3.97 -23.88
C PRO A 34 7.73 4.19 -25.37
N GLU A 35 8.14 3.17 -26.10
CA GLU A 35 8.42 3.21 -27.55
C GLU A 35 7.24 2.82 -28.43
N ARG A 36 6.10 2.44 -27.86
CA ARG A 36 4.95 1.96 -28.64
C ARG A 36 3.74 2.89 -28.49
N LYS A 37 3.12 3.26 -29.63
CA LYS A 37 1.86 4.02 -29.66
C LYS A 37 0.65 3.20 -29.18
N ARG A 38 0.75 1.87 -29.12
CA ARG A 38 -0.30 0.96 -28.70
C ARG A 38 -0.05 0.46 -27.28
N LEU A 39 -1.14 0.27 -26.55
CA LEU A 39 -1.16 -0.31 -25.21
C LEU A 39 -1.26 -1.82 -25.30
N GLU A 40 -0.62 -2.54 -24.41
CA GLU A 40 -0.84 -3.97 -24.20
C GLU A 40 -1.76 -4.14 -22.99
N LEU A 41 -2.90 -4.78 -23.20
CA LEU A 41 -3.92 -5.06 -22.20
C LEU A 41 -3.78 -6.51 -21.77
N GLU A 42 -3.80 -6.77 -20.48
CA GLU A 42 -3.66 -8.11 -19.91
C GLU A 42 -4.73 -8.32 -18.84
N ILE A 43 -5.42 -9.46 -18.90
CA ILE A 43 -6.37 -9.93 -17.90
C ILE A 43 -6.03 -11.37 -17.54
N VAL A 44 -5.86 -11.64 -16.24
CA VAL A 44 -5.67 -13.01 -15.76
C VAL A 44 -7.03 -13.62 -15.46
N CYS A 45 -7.38 -14.71 -16.16
CA CYS A 45 -8.65 -15.41 -16.01
C CYS A 45 -8.46 -16.68 -15.18
N ARG A 46 -9.42 -16.96 -14.30
CA ARG A 46 -9.39 -18.16 -13.45
C ARG A 46 -9.80 -19.41 -14.23
N SER A 47 -10.70 -19.25 -15.20
CA SER A 47 -11.21 -20.35 -16.03
C SER A 47 -10.88 -20.15 -17.51
N ARG A 48 -10.98 -21.22 -18.28
CA ARG A 48 -10.90 -21.15 -19.75
C ARG A 48 -12.12 -20.47 -20.33
N SER A 49 -13.28 -20.65 -19.71
CA SER A 49 -14.54 -20.02 -20.10
C SER A 49 -14.44 -18.49 -20.06
N ASP A 50 -13.96 -17.91 -18.96
CA ASP A 50 -13.78 -16.46 -18.81
C ASP A 50 -12.84 -15.89 -19.87
N SER A 51 -11.72 -16.60 -20.11
CA SER A 51 -10.77 -16.18 -21.13
C SER A 51 -11.32 -16.28 -22.55
N SER A 52 -12.18 -17.28 -22.83
CA SER A 52 -12.83 -17.44 -24.13
C SER A 52 -13.90 -16.36 -24.36
N ALA A 53 -14.64 -15.96 -23.33
CA ALA A 53 -15.58 -14.83 -23.41
C ALA A 53 -14.86 -13.53 -23.81
N LEU A 54 -13.75 -13.20 -23.16
CA LEU A 54 -12.91 -12.06 -23.52
C LEU A 54 -12.37 -12.13 -24.97
N LEU A 55 -11.97 -13.33 -25.40
CA LEU A 55 -11.50 -13.53 -26.78
C LEU A 55 -12.59 -13.28 -27.80
N THR A 56 -13.81 -13.77 -27.53
CA THR A 56 -14.97 -13.65 -28.44
C THR A 56 -15.43 -12.18 -28.52
N GLU A 57 -15.48 -11.50 -27.39
CA GLU A 57 -16.04 -10.13 -27.33
C GLU A 57 -15.00 -9.08 -27.76
N PHE A 58 -13.75 -9.23 -27.31
CA PHE A 58 -12.74 -8.21 -27.54
C PHE A 58 -11.61 -8.66 -28.48
N GLY A 59 -11.61 -9.90 -28.96
CA GLY A 59 -10.48 -10.46 -29.71
C GLY A 59 -9.21 -10.57 -28.87
N GLY A 60 -8.06 -10.59 -29.49
CA GLY A 60 -6.78 -10.75 -28.78
C GLY A 60 -6.25 -12.18 -28.84
N ARG A 61 -5.55 -12.61 -27.80
CA ARG A 61 -4.99 -13.96 -27.68
C ARG A 61 -5.08 -14.48 -26.26
N ILE A 62 -5.18 -15.78 -26.09
CA ILE A 62 -5.17 -16.47 -24.81
C ILE A 62 -3.90 -17.31 -24.71
N GLU A 63 -3.29 -17.27 -23.54
CA GLU A 63 -2.12 -18.07 -23.19
C GLU A 63 -2.42 -18.85 -21.90
N ALA A 64 -2.19 -20.16 -21.92
CA ALA A 64 -2.29 -20.96 -20.70
C ALA A 64 -1.09 -20.65 -19.80
N LEU A 65 -1.35 -20.24 -18.57
CA LEU A 65 -0.29 -19.98 -17.61
C LEU A 65 0.16 -21.30 -16.97
N PRO A 66 1.47 -21.59 -16.90
CA PRO A 66 1.99 -22.77 -16.21
C PRO A 66 1.50 -22.80 -14.76
N SER A 67 1.31 -23.98 -14.17
CA SER A 67 0.86 -24.13 -12.78
C SER A 67 1.75 -23.37 -11.76
N ASN A 68 3.03 -23.21 -12.08
CA ASN A 68 4.03 -22.50 -11.27
C ASN A 68 4.34 -21.08 -11.77
N TRP A 69 3.47 -20.47 -12.60
CA TRP A 69 3.72 -19.13 -13.16
C TRP A 69 3.90 -18.05 -12.10
N LEU A 70 3.14 -18.13 -11.00
CA LEU A 70 3.29 -17.21 -9.85
C LEU A 70 4.67 -17.32 -9.21
N GLU A 71 5.20 -18.56 -9.09
CA GLU A 71 6.56 -18.77 -8.57
C GLU A 71 7.62 -18.25 -9.54
N ARG A 72 7.42 -18.46 -10.85
CA ARG A 72 8.31 -17.91 -11.87
C ARG A 72 8.29 -16.38 -11.88
N PHE A 73 7.11 -15.79 -11.76
CA PHE A 73 6.96 -14.33 -11.65
C PHE A 73 7.59 -13.80 -10.36
N ALA A 74 7.45 -14.52 -9.25
CA ALA A 74 8.08 -14.19 -7.99
C ALA A 74 9.62 -14.34 -8.00
N ARG A 75 10.17 -15.19 -8.87
CA ARG A 75 11.63 -15.40 -9.01
C ARG A 75 12.31 -14.39 -9.93
N SER A 76 11.57 -13.72 -10.83
CA SER A 76 12.16 -12.71 -11.70
C SER A 76 12.49 -11.47 -10.89
N ASP A 77 13.78 -11.21 -10.64
CA ASP A 77 14.43 -9.99 -10.10
C ASP A 77 13.59 -9.13 -9.14
N ALA A 78 13.01 -9.77 -8.12
CA ALA A 78 12.25 -9.07 -7.10
C ALA A 78 13.18 -8.17 -6.28
N LYS A 79 13.27 -6.90 -6.66
CA LYS A 79 14.01 -5.91 -5.88
C LYS A 79 13.34 -5.76 -4.50
N ARG A 80 14.17 -5.88 -3.45
CA ARG A 80 13.77 -5.57 -2.08
C ARG A 80 13.25 -4.15 -2.03
N ILE A 81 12.10 -3.94 -1.40
CA ILE A 81 11.50 -2.63 -1.28
C ILE A 81 11.87 -2.07 0.09
N LYS A 82 12.76 -1.09 0.12
CA LYS A 82 13.10 -0.36 1.34
C LYS A 82 12.09 0.76 1.54
N ILE A 83 11.39 0.73 2.66
CA ILE A 83 10.44 1.75 3.09
C ILE A 83 11.05 2.51 4.26
N GLY A 84 11.36 3.79 4.04
CA GLY A 84 12.01 4.61 5.05
C GLY A 84 13.26 3.98 5.65
N LYS A 85 13.41 4.09 6.98
CA LYS A 85 14.50 3.48 7.75
C LYS A 85 14.07 2.19 8.49
N GLY A 86 12.77 2.02 8.68
CA GLY A 86 12.20 1.03 9.61
C GLY A 86 11.63 -0.23 8.97
N LEU A 87 11.37 -0.28 7.65
CA LEU A 87 10.71 -1.43 7.01
C LEU A 87 11.40 -1.85 5.72
N MET A 88 11.52 -3.15 5.55
CA MET A 88 11.92 -3.77 4.29
C MET A 88 10.87 -4.82 3.90
N VAL A 89 10.31 -4.68 2.70
CA VAL A 89 9.38 -5.66 2.13
C VAL A 89 10.15 -6.58 1.18
N VAL A 90 9.96 -7.88 1.35
CA VAL A 90 10.55 -8.94 0.52
C VAL A 90 9.45 -9.87 0.01
N ARG A 91 9.68 -10.55 -1.08
CA ARG A 91 8.67 -11.42 -1.72
C ARG A 91 8.70 -12.87 -1.27
N SER A 92 9.81 -13.32 -0.69
CA SER A 92 9.94 -14.71 -0.30
C SER A 92 10.70 -14.89 1.01
N MET A 93 10.46 -16.04 1.68
CA MET A 93 11.21 -16.44 2.86
C MET A 93 12.69 -16.75 2.55
N SER A 94 13.03 -17.14 1.34
CA SER A 94 14.42 -17.35 0.92
C SER A 94 15.20 -16.04 0.83
N GLU A 95 14.56 -14.95 0.41
CA GLU A 95 15.14 -13.60 0.47
C GLU A 95 15.34 -13.13 1.90
N LEU A 96 14.41 -13.48 2.80
CA LEU A 96 14.53 -13.21 4.23
C LEU A 96 15.80 -13.84 4.81
N ARG A 97 16.03 -15.13 4.53
CA ARG A 97 17.23 -15.87 5.01
C ARG A 97 18.53 -15.27 4.49
N ARG A 98 18.55 -14.80 3.24
CA ARG A 98 19.72 -14.10 2.68
C ARG A 98 19.98 -12.75 3.32
N CYS A 99 18.95 -12.08 3.83
CA CYS A 99 19.09 -10.82 4.57
C CYS A 99 19.70 -11.04 5.94
N SER A 100 19.27 -12.08 6.68
CA SER A 100 19.81 -12.42 8.00
C SER A 100 21.25 -12.93 7.94
N ALA A 101 21.61 -13.66 6.88
CA ALA A 101 22.97 -14.20 6.71
C ALA A 101 24.03 -13.13 6.35
N ARG A 102 23.62 -12.00 5.75
CA ARG A 102 24.54 -10.88 5.42
C ARG A 102 24.70 -9.85 6.53
N CYS A 103 24.03 -10.00 7.67
CA CYS A 103 24.23 -9.20 8.86
C CYS A 103 25.14 -10.02 9.80
N PRO A 104 26.46 -9.73 9.93
CA PRO A 104 27.32 -10.48 10.81
C PRO A 104 26.78 -10.34 12.24
N GLN A 105 26.37 -11.47 12.82
CA GLN A 105 26.14 -11.56 14.26
C GLN A 105 27.51 -11.31 14.90
N ARG A 106 27.70 -10.19 15.57
CA ARG A 106 28.82 -10.03 16.49
C ARG A 106 28.64 -11.10 17.57
N SER A 107 29.55 -12.07 17.55
CA SER A 107 29.69 -13.07 18.60
C SER A 107 29.83 -12.40 19.96
N PRO A 108 29.20 -12.91 21.02
CA PRO A 108 29.27 -12.31 22.35
C PRO A 108 30.57 -12.72 23.12
N HIS A 109 31.68 -12.91 22.44
CA HIS A 109 32.97 -13.23 23.08
C HIS A 109 34.03 -12.18 22.75
N HIS A 110 33.92 -11.00 23.39
CA HIS A 110 35.07 -10.20 23.72
C HIS A 110 35.00 -9.87 25.20
N ARG A 111 35.89 -10.53 25.97
CA ARG A 111 36.19 -10.22 27.37
C ARG A 111 36.52 -8.73 27.47
N ALA A 112 35.79 -8.05 28.33
CA ALA A 112 36.05 -6.66 28.69
C ALA A 112 37.42 -6.57 29.33
N ARG A 113 38.30 -5.69 28.83
CA ARG A 113 39.42 -5.13 29.58
C ARG A 113 38.87 -3.93 30.36
N PRO A 114 39.14 -3.82 31.67
CA PRO A 114 38.83 -2.60 32.42
C PRO A 114 39.94 -1.58 32.13
N ASP A 115 39.55 -0.38 31.78
CA ASP A 115 40.21 0.89 31.85
C ASP A 115 40.09 1.69 30.56
N ALA A 116 39.15 2.59 30.57
CA ALA A 116 39.24 3.96 30.06
C ALA A 116 37.88 4.64 30.21
N LEU A 117 37.80 5.60 31.11
CA LEU A 117 36.74 6.64 31.12
C LEU A 117 36.78 7.36 29.77
N ARG A 118 35.89 6.97 28.85
CA ARG A 118 35.57 7.74 27.64
C ARG A 118 34.11 8.10 27.72
N THR A 119 33.86 9.38 27.80
CA THR A 119 32.54 10.03 27.61
C THR A 119 31.85 9.42 26.40
N ALA A 120 30.90 8.53 26.65
CA ALA A 120 30.11 7.91 25.61
C ALA A 120 29.06 8.93 25.07
N HIS A 121 29.37 9.55 23.94
CA HIS A 121 28.30 10.12 23.12
C HIS A 121 27.31 8.99 22.78
N PRO A 122 25.98 9.24 22.83
CA PRO A 122 24.99 8.24 22.50
C PRO A 122 25.19 7.81 21.05
N THR A 123 25.74 6.63 20.85
CA THR A 123 25.90 6.00 19.55
C THR A 123 24.51 5.87 18.92
N ALA A 124 24.37 6.45 17.73
CA ALA A 124 23.16 6.33 16.93
C ALA A 124 22.75 4.84 16.82
N HIS A 125 21.70 4.44 17.52
CA HIS A 125 21.14 3.12 17.42
C HIS A 125 20.78 2.86 15.96
N THR A 126 21.54 2.01 15.30
CA THR A 126 21.24 1.55 13.94
C THR A 126 19.97 0.70 14.04
N ILE A 127 18.81 1.33 13.76
CA ILE A 127 17.52 0.64 13.76
C ILE A 127 17.57 -0.41 12.65
N LYS A 128 17.61 -1.70 13.03
CA LYS A 128 17.49 -2.78 12.06
C LYS A 128 16.12 -2.71 11.43
N PRO A 129 16.00 -2.65 10.09
CA PRO A 129 14.70 -2.58 9.46
C PRO A 129 13.87 -3.82 9.77
N THR A 130 12.65 -3.63 10.15
CA THR A 130 11.66 -4.69 10.33
C THR A 130 11.36 -5.32 8.98
N LEU A 131 11.35 -6.64 8.91
CA LEU A 131 11.10 -7.37 7.68
C LEU A 131 9.63 -7.76 7.56
N LEU A 132 9.06 -7.58 6.37
CA LEU A 132 7.73 -8.02 6.01
C LEU A 132 7.78 -8.80 4.69
N VAL A 133 7.28 -10.03 4.71
CA VAL A 133 7.21 -10.90 3.54
C VAL A 133 5.83 -10.78 2.92
N VAL A 134 5.76 -10.27 1.70
CA VAL A 134 4.51 -10.20 0.93
C VAL A 134 4.79 -10.80 -0.44
N PRO A 135 4.42 -12.07 -0.68
CA PRO A 135 4.59 -12.72 -1.96
C PRO A 135 3.89 -11.98 -3.09
N ALA A 136 4.44 -12.10 -4.29
CA ALA A 136 3.73 -11.64 -5.49
C ALA A 136 2.42 -12.40 -5.63
N SER A 137 1.34 -11.69 -5.89
CA SER A 137 0.00 -12.25 -5.98
C SER A 137 -0.86 -11.43 -6.93
N LEU A 138 -2.02 -11.96 -7.28
CA LEU A 138 -3.02 -11.28 -8.08
C LEU A 138 -3.74 -10.15 -7.32
N ALA A 139 -3.70 -10.17 -5.99
CA ALA A 139 -4.27 -9.08 -5.22
C ALA A 139 -3.33 -7.87 -5.23
N PHE A 140 -3.96 -6.70 -5.23
CA PHE A 140 -3.25 -5.42 -5.17
C PHE A 140 -2.48 -5.27 -3.85
N GLY A 141 -1.35 -4.55 -3.89
CA GLY A 141 -0.64 -4.17 -2.66
C GLY A 141 0.60 -4.99 -2.34
N THR A 142 1.40 -5.39 -3.35
CA THR A 142 2.71 -6.05 -3.12
C THR A 142 3.79 -5.10 -2.56
N GLY A 143 3.49 -3.81 -2.41
CA GLY A 143 4.44 -2.78 -1.98
C GLY A 143 5.25 -2.13 -3.12
N GLU A 144 5.25 -2.69 -4.33
CA GLU A 144 5.97 -2.13 -5.49
C GLU A 144 5.24 -0.95 -6.12
N HIS A 145 3.92 -1.01 -6.11
CA HIS A 145 3.13 0.08 -6.68
C HIS A 145 3.42 1.39 -5.96
N ALA A 146 3.49 2.45 -6.73
CA ALA A 146 3.86 3.78 -6.23
C ALA A 146 3.00 4.23 -5.04
N THR A 147 1.69 3.97 -5.12
CA THR A 147 0.70 4.34 -4.09
C THR A 147 0.96 3.61 -2.78
N THR A 148 1.14 2.29 -2.80
CA THR A 148 1.42 1.46 -1.63
C THR A 148 2.75 1.87 -0.97
N ALA A 149 3.80 2.09 -1.77
CA ALA A 149 5.10 2.53 -1.25
C ALA A 149 5.03 3.93 -0.60
N MET A 150 4.23 4.85 -1.14
CA MET A 150 4.03 6.17 -0.55
C MET A 150 3.24 6.09 0.76
N THR A 151 2.17 5.28 0.81
CA THR A 151 1.36 5.07 2.02
C THR A 151 2.20 4.45 3.14
N LEU A 152 2.99 3.41 2.85
CA LEU A 152 3.91 2.79 3.82
C LEU A 152 4.93 3.79 4.36
N ARG A 153 5.47 4.68 3.51
CA ARG A 153 6.41 5.72 3.95
C ARG A 153 5.75 6.74 4.85
N PHE A 154 4.51 7.14 4.56
CA PHE A 154 3.76 8.02 5.45
C PHE A 154 3.47 7.34 6.78
N LEU A 155 3.06 6.09 6.76
CA LEU A 155 2.78 5.32 7.97
C LEU A 155 4.04 5.21 8.85
N GLU A 156 5.18 4.84 8.27
CA GLU A 156 6.46 4.78 8.99
C GLU A 156 6.87 6.15 9.54
N GLN A 157 6.76 7.20 8.73
CA GLN A 157 7.10 8.56 9.13
C GLN A 157 6.26 9.07 10.31
N LEU A 158 4.93 8.82 10.23
CA LEU A 158 3.96 9.27 11.23
C LEU A 158 4.17 8.56 12.56
N THR A 159 4.37 7.23 12.54
CA THR A 159 4.32 6.39 13.73
C THR A 159 5.68 6.04 14.32
N ARG A 160 6.77 6.43 13.67
CA ARG A 160 8.14 6.05 14.06
C ARG A 160 8.53 6.34 15.50
N ARG A 161 7.94 7.38 16.09
CA ARG A 161 8.21 7.82 17.48
C ARG A 161 7.00 7.67 18.39
N TRP A 162 5.93 7.05 17.88
CA TRP A 162 4.76 6.80 18.70
C TRP A 162 5.04 5.66 19.67
N GLU A 163 4.46 5.76 20.85
CA GLU A 163 4.38 4.66 21.78
C GLU A 163 3.58 3.50 21.17
N ARG A 164 3.83 2.29 21.66
CA ARG A 164 3.08 1.12 21.20
C ARG A 164 1.63 1.18 21.69
N GLY A 165 0.75 0.56 20.93
CA GLY A 165 -0.66 0.43 21.34
C GLY A 165 -1.64 1.27 20.53
N TRP A 166 -1.16 2.16 19.63
CA TRP A 166 -2.02 2.94 18.74
C TRP A 166 -2.86 2.05 17.80
N SER A 167 -3.91 2.62 17.24
CA SER A 167 -4.91 1.90 16.45
C SER A 167 -4.89 2.31 14.98
N LEU A 168 -5.14 1.33 14.09
CA LEU A 168 -5.23 1.55 12.65
C LEU A 168 -6.42 0.81 12.04
N VAL A 169 -7.08 1.51 11.12
CA VAL A 169 -8.05 0.92 10.18
C VAL A 169 -7.50 1.07 8.76
N ASP A 170 -7.46 -0.05 8.02
CA ASP A 170 -7.00 -0.11 6.63
C ASP A 170 -8.17 -0.47 5.71
N LEU A 171 -8.66 0.52 4.95
CA LEU A 171 -9.80 0.39 4.05
C LEU A 171 -9.33 0.02 2.64
N GLY A 172 -9.86 -1.08 2.10
CA GLY A 172 -9.32 -1.70 0.89
C GLY A 172 -7.96 -2.35 1.17
N THR A 173 -7.90 -3.22 2.18
CA THR A 173 -6.62 -3.74 2.71
C THR A 173 -5.85 -4.61 1.71
N GLY A 174 -6.50 -5.19 0.71
CA GLY A 174 -5.88 -6.01 -0.33
C GLY A 174 -5.04 -7.15 0.23
N SER A 175 -3.75 -7.14 -0.05
CA SER A 175 -2.78 -8.11 0.49
C SER A 175 -2.57 -8.02 2.00
N GLY A 176 -3.15 -7.03 2.68
CA GLY A 176 -2.94 -6.75 4.10
C GLY A 176 -1.66 -5.98 4.41
N ILE A 177 -0.89 -5.57 3.42
CA ILE A 177 0.47 -5.02 3.64
C ILE A 177 0.50 -3.82 4.58
N LEU A 178 -0.47 -2.89 4.48
CA LEU A 178 -0.54 -1.70 5.33
C LEU A 178 -0.91 -2.07 6.77
N ALA A 179 -1.92 -2.92 6.94
CA ALA A 179 -2.34 -3.45 8.22
C ALA A 179 -1.21 -4.22 8.93
N LEU A 180 -0.50 -5.08 8.19
CA LEU A 180 0.63 -5.85 8.72
C LEU A 180 1.83 -4.97 9.04
N ALA A 181 2.11 -3.95 8.22
CA ALA A 181 3.15 -2.97 8.51
C ALA A 181 2.81 -2.18 9.80
N ALA A 182 1.56 -1.78 10.00
CA ALA A 182 1.12 -1.11 11.24
C ALA A 182 1.41 -1.95 12.48
N LYS A 183 1.11 -3.26 12.44
CA LYS A 183 1.47 -4.19 13.54
C LYS A 183 2.98 -4.21 13.80
N ARG A 184 3.79 -4.20 12.74
CA ARG A 184 5.25 -4.13 12.84
C ARG A 184 5.74 -2.81 13.42
N PHE A 185 5.04 -1.71 13.17
CA PHE A 185 5.34 -0.39 13.72
C PHE A 185 4.79 -0.18 15.14
N GLY A 186 4.13 -1.18 15.73
CA GLY A 186 3.69 -1.15 17.13
C GLY A 186 2.21 -0.86 17.35
N ALA A 187 1.37 -0.93 16.31
CA ALA A 187 -0.06 -0.81 16.49
C ALA A 187 -0.62 -1.94 17.38
N GLY A 188 -1.41 -1.57 18.38
CA GLY A 188 -2.10 -2.50 19.27
C GLY A 188 -3.35 -3.08 18.61
N LEU A 189 -4.23 -2.22 18.12
CA LEU A 189 -5.44 -2.58 17.39
C LEU A 189 -5.27 -2.32 15.91
N VAL A 190 -5.49 -3.32 15.07
CA VAL A 190 -5.45 -3.18 13.62
C VAL A 190 -6.65 -3.90 13.01
N ILE A 191 -7.39 -3.17 12.18
CA ILE A 191 -8.53 -3.69 11.43
C ILE A 191 -8.25 -3.44 9.94
N GLY A 192 -8.25 -4.50 9.13
CA GLY A 192 -8.19 -4.42 7.67
C GLY A 192 -9.51 -4.88 7.07
N VAL A 193 -10.07 -4.08 6.18
CA VAL A 193 -11.36 -4.34 5.52
C VAL A 193 -11.18 -4.38 4.02
N ASP A 194 -11.78 -5.36 3.36
CA ASP A 194 -11.86 -5.45 1.90
C ASP A 194 -13.16 -6.13 1.49
N ASN A 195 -13.70 -5.78 0.35
CA ASN A 195 -14.92 -6.40 -0.20
C ASN A 195 -14.63 -7.67 -1.01
N ASP A 196 -13.36 -7.95 -1.33
CA ASP A 196 -12.94 -9.18 -2.02
C ASP A 196 -12.56 -10.29 -1.01
N PRO A 197 -13.31 -11.41 -0.97
CA PRO A 197 -12.95 -12.56 -0.14
C PRO A 197 -11.56 -13.12 -0.43
N ALA A 198 -11.09 -13.02 -1.70
CA ALA A 198 -9.76 -13.49 -2.09
C ALA A 198 -8.66 -12.59 -1.49
N ALA A 199 -8.88 -11.27 -1.46
CA ALA A 199 -7.99 -10.32 -0.81
C ALA A 199 -7.88 -10.62 0.70
N ILE A 200 -9.00 -10.83 1.39
CA ILE A 200 -9.01 -11.18 2.82
C ILE A 200 -8.32 -12.51 3.10
N SER A 201 -8.55 -13.54 2.27
CA SER A 201 -7.86 -14.83 2.38
C SER A 201 -6.35 -14.66 2.27
N MET A 202 -5.90 -13.84 1.31
CA MET A 202 -4.50 -13.52 1.10
C MET A 202 -3.91 -12.72 2.26
N ALA A 203 -4.57 -11.67 2.72
CA ALA A 203 -4.13 -10.89 3.87
C ALA A 203 -3.93 -11.76 5.11
N LYS A 204 -4.87 -12.69 5.38
CA LYS A 204 -4.74 -13.68 6.46
C LYS A 204 -3.55 -14.63 6.25
N SER A 205 -3.30 -15.05 5.01
CA SER A 205 -2.13 -15.89 4.66
C SER A 205 -0.82 -15.13 4.87
N ASN A 206 -0.76 -13.87 4.46
CA ASN A 206 0.39 -12.99 4.69
C ASN A 206 0.62 -12.74 6.18
N ALA A 207 -0.44 -12.57 6.98
CA ALA A 207 -0.32 -12.45 8.44
C ALA A 207 0.32 -13.69 9.06
N ARG A 208 -0.15 -14.90 8.68
CA ARG A 208 0.43 -16.17 9.12
C ARG A 208 1.90 -16.32 8.70
N LEU A 209 2.21 -16.03 7.44
CA LEU A 209 3.57 -16.09 6.88
C LEU A 209 4.55 -15.23 7.68
N ASN A 210 4.10 -14.04 8.08
CA ASN A 210 4.89 -13.09 8.87
C ASN A 210 4.82 -13.32 10.38
N LYS A 211 4.09 -14.34 10.85
CA LYS A 211 3.85 -14.60 12.29
C LYS A 211 3.26 -13.38 13.02
N ILE A 212 2.43 -12.60 12.32
CA ILE A 212 1.73 -11.44 12.87
C ILE A 212 0.37 -11.90 13.42
N ARG A 213 0.13 -11.62 14.70
CA ARG A 213 -1.12 -11.91 15.41
C ARG A 213 -1.81 -10.60 15.80
N GLY A 214 -3.12 -10.67 16.09
CA GLY A 214 -3.91 -9.53 16.59
C GLY A 214 -4.19 -8.44 15.53
N ALA A 215 -4.18 -8.80 14.24
CA ALA A 215 -4.78 -8.01 13.17
C ALA A 215 -6.12 -8.66 12.78
N THR A 216 -7.20 -7.90 12.88
CA THR A 216 -8.53 -8.33 12.42
C THR A 216 -8.63 -8.01 10.91
N LEU A 217 -8.70 -9.07 10.10
CA LEU A 217 -8.83 -8.96 8.65
C LEU A 217 -10.19 -9.53 8.25
N GLN A 218 -11.09 -8.67 7.79
CA GLN A 218 -12.49 -9.02 7.63
C GLN A 218 -13.06 -8.55 6.31
N LEU A 219 -14.02 -9.32 5.80
CA LEU A 219 -14.83 -8.94 4.66
C LEU A 219 -15.74 -7.77 5.05
N GLY A 220 -15.80 -6.76 4.20
CA GLY A 220 -16.66 -5.61 4.43
C GLY A 220 -16.59 -4.61 3.28
N ASP A 221 -17.68 -3.86 3.13
CA ASP A 221 -17.81 -2.81 2.12
C ASP A 221 -17.42 -1.46 2.74
N VAL A 222 -16.46 -0.79 2.13
CA VAL A 222 -15.98 0.54 2.57
C VAL A 222 -17.09 1.61 2.50
N HIS A 223 -18.07 1.45 1.59
CA HIS A 223 -19.23 2.34 1.54
C HIS A 223 -20.14 2.21 2.76
N ARG A 224 -20.19 1.02 3.37
CA ARG A 224 -20.99 0.75 4.57
C ARG A 224 -20.17 0.81 5.85
N TRP A 225 -18.86 1.08 5.71
CA TRP A 225 -17.99 1.19 6.85
C TRP A 225 -18.43 2.33 7.76
N ASN A 226 -18.74 1.98 8.99
CA ASN A 226 -19.01 2.93 10.06
C ASN A 226 -18.12 2.55 11.24
N PRO A 227 -17.08 3.32 11.55
CA PRO A 227 -16.18 3.00 12.64
C PRO A 227 -16.93 3.12 13.97
N ALA A 228 -17.19 1.99 14.62
CA ALA A 228 -17.74 1.96 15.98
C ALA A 228 -16.77 2.58 17.00
N GLN A 229 -15.48 2.62 16.68
CA GLN A 229 -14.43 3.18 17.52
C GLN A 229 -13.57 4.17 16.76
N LYS A 230 -13.12 5.21 17.46
CA LYS A 230 -12.11 6.13 16.94
C LYS A 230 -10.81 5.37 16.75
N SER A 231 -10.13 5.61 15.62
CA SER A 231 -8.79 5.08 15.35
C SER A 231 -7.77 6.22 15.25
N ASP A 232 -6.54 5.94 15.67
CA ASP A 232 -5.47 6.94 15.57
C ASP A 232 -5.10 7.21 14.11
N VAL A 233 -5.11 6.16 13.28
CA VAL A 233 -4.78 6.23 11.85
C VAL A 233 -5.81 5.48 11.02
N ILE A 234 -6.25 6.10 9.92
CA ILE A 234 -6.97 5.44 8.84
C ILE A 234 -6.07 5.45 7.61
N THR A 235 -5.85 4.28 7.00
CA THR A 235 -5.24 4.15 5.68
C THR A 235 -6.28 3.76 4.65
N ALA A 236 -6.24 4.37 3.46
CA ALA A 236 -7.04 3.97 2.33
C ALA A 236 -6.26 4.21 1.03
N ASN A 237 -5.95 3.11 0.33
CA ASN A 237 -5.27 3.14 -0.97
C ASN A 237 -6.27 2.73 -2.05
N LEU A 238 -7.20 3.64 -2.36
CA LEU A 238 -8.35 3.43 -3.22
C LEU A 238 -8.40 4.48 -4.34
N TYR A 239 -9.28 4.31 -5.32
CA TYR A 239 -9.48 5.33 -6.35
C TYR A 239 -10.05 6.62 -5.78
N SER A 240 -9.71 7.76 -6.43
CA SER A 240 -10.07 9.11 -5.98
C SER A 240 -11.56 9.29 -5.73
N ASP A 241 -12.40 8.81 -6.65
CA ASP A 241 -13.85 9.00 -6.59
C ASP A 241 -14.44 8.31 -5.36
N LEU A 242 -14.04 7.05 -5.14
CA LEU A 242 -14.42 6.29 -3.95
C LEU A 242 -13.92 6.95 -2.66
N LEU A 243 -12.66 7.45 -2.67
CA LEU A 243 -12.12 8.18 -1.51
C LEU A 243 -12.96 9.42 -1.19
N ILE A 244 -13.32 10.23 -2.20
CA ILE A 244 -14.15 11.43 -2.04
C ILE A 244 -15.51 11.06 -1.45
N GLU A 245 -16.12 10.00 -1.92
CA GLU A 245 -17.42 9.52 -1.44
C GLU A 245 -17.39 9.10 0.03
N ILE A 246 -16.34 8.40 0.45
CA ILE A 246 -16.25 7.90 1.83
C ILE A 246 -15.68 8.90 2.83
N LEU A 247 -15.06 10.03 2.38
CA LEU A 247 -14.48 11.04 3.29
C LEU A 247 -15.41 11.46 4.44
N PRO A 248 -16.72 11.71 4.23
CA PRO A 248 -17.63 12.06 5.32
C PRO A 248 -17.73 11.00 6.43
N LYS A 249 -17.48 9.73 6.07
CA LYS A 249 -17.55 8.59 6.99
C LYS A 249 -16.24 8.38 7.78
N LEU A 250 -15.13 8.96 7.31
CA LEU A 250 -13.82 8.81 7.96
C LEU A 250 -13.63 9.72 9.20
N ARG A 251 -14.73 10.15 9.81
CA ARG A 251 -14.73 11.07 10.96
C ARG A 251 -14.11 10.47 12.23
N GLY A 252 -14.02 9.15 12.31
CA GLY A 252 -13.43 8.43 13.45
C GLY A 252 -11.90 8.41 13.48
N GLY A 253 -11.21 8.88 12.44
CA GLY A 253 -9.74 8.87 12.36
C GLY A 253 -9.10 10.17 12.83
N GLY A 254 -8.01 10.08 13.60
CA GLY A 254 -7.17 11.25 13.92
C GLY A 254 -6.31 11.65 12.73
N TRP A 255 -5.62 10.68 12.13
CA TRP A 255 -4.76 10.81 10.95
C TRP A 255 -5.27 9.97 9.79
N LEU A 256 -5.20 10.52 8.60
CA LEU A 256 -5.60 9.84 7.38
C LEU A 256 -4.42 9.77 6.40
N ILE A 257 -4.14 8.58 5.87
CA ILE A 257 -3.15 8.37 4.81
C ILE A 257 -3.91 7.85 3.60
N LEU A 258 -4.14 8.73 2.63
CA LEU A 258 -5.00 8.48 1.48
C LEU A 258 -4.16 8.43 0.20
N SER A 259 -4.31 7.42 -0.62
CA SER A 259 -3.55 7.23 -1.86
C SER A 259 -4.39 6.52 -2.92
N GLY A 260 -3.85 6.44 -4.15
CA GLY A 260 -4.61 5.97 -5.31
C GLY A 260 -5.14 7.11 -6.17
N ILE A 261 -4.77 8.34 -5.85
CA ILE A 261 -5.19 9.57 -6.51
C ILE A 261 -4.26 9.88 -7.68
N LEU A 262 -4.80 10.21 -8.84
CA LEU A 262 -4.03 10.70 -9.98
C LEU A 262 -3.63 12.18 -9.77
N ARG A 263 -2.49 12.58 -10.34
CA ARG A 263 -2.03 13.96 -10.29
C ARG A 263 -3.06 14.94 -10.86
N SER A 264 -3.78 14.56 -11.90
CA SER A 264 -4.85 15.35 -12.50
C SER A 264 -6.01 15.64 -11.55
N GLN A 265 -6.27 14.73 -10.60
CA GLN A 265 -7.35 14.81 -9.61
C GLN A 265 -6.95 15.57 -8.34
N LYS A 266 -5.69 16.05 -8.24
CA LYS A 266 -5.16 16.69 -7.02
C LYS A 266 -6.05 17.81 -6.49
N HIS A 267 -6.44 18.75 -7.34
CA HIS A 267 -7.17 19.95 -6.92
C HIS A 267 -8.57 19.62 -6.41
N GLU A 268 -9.25 18.70 -7.08
CA GLU A 268 -10.55 18.21 -6.68
C GLU A 268 -10.48 17.49 -5.33
N PHE A 269 -9.50 16.59 -5.18
CA PHE A 269 -9.30 15.84 -3.95
C PHE A 269 -8.97 16.72 -2.75
N VAL A 270 -8.10 17.75 -2.92
CA VAL A 270 -7.78 18.70 -1.86
C VAL A 270 -9.01 19.50 -1.44
N ARG A 271 -9.84 19.97 -2.39
CA ARG A 271 -11.12 20.62 -2.08
C ARG A 271 -12.07 19.70 -1.31
N ALA A 272 -12.11 18.41 -1.67
CA ALA A 272 -12.93 17.44 -0.95
C ALA A 272 -12.44 17.23 0.49
N LEU A 273 -11.13 17.17 0.73
CA LEU A 273 -10.55 17.10 2.08
C LEU A 273 -10.95 18.33 2.90
N GLN A 274 -10.82 19.54 2.35
CA GLN A 274 -11.17 20.80 3.02
C GLN A 274 -12.66 20.85 3.40
N ARG A 275 -13.56 20.46 2.48
CA ARG A 275 -15.01 20.37 2.76
C ARG A 275 -15.35 19.40 3.89
N ASN A 276 -14.47 18.41 4.14
CA ASN A 276 -14.63 17.44 5.22
C ASN A 276 -13.82 17.79 6.49
N HIS A 277 -13.37 19.04 6.64
CA HIS A 277 -12.59 19.53 7.78
C HIS A 277 -11.30 18.76 8.03
N LEU A 278 -10.60 18.39 6.93
CA LEU A 278 -9.33 17.70 6.95
C LEU A 278 -8.21 18.62 6.44
N ASP A 279 -7.19 18.82 7.27
CA ASP A 279 -5.97 19.53 6.90
C ASP A 279 -5.02 18.59 6.15
N VAL A 280 -4.55 19.02 4.98
CA VAL A 280 -3.43 18.35 4.31
C VAL A 280 -2.13 18.74 4.98
N VAL A 281 -1.46 17.77 5.56
CA VAL A 281 -0.20 17.96 6.30
C VAL A 281 1.01 17.75 5.41
N ASP A 282 0.97 16.72 4.55
CA ASP A 282 2.04 16.41 3.60
C ASP A 282 1.47 15.67 2.37
N MET A 283 2.18 15.77 1.24
CA MET A 283 1.84 15.05 0.02
C MET A 283 3.10 14.41 -0.58
N LYS A 284 2.94 13.20 -1.11
CA LYS A 284 3.98 12.52 -1.89
C LYS A 284 3.50 12.29 -3.31
N ARG A 285 4.44 12.41 -4.26
CA ARG A 285 4.21 12.12 -5.68
C ARG A 285 5.21 11.10 -6.18
N ARG A 286 4.73 10.12 -6.94
CA ARG A 286 5.57 9.20 -7.70
C ARG A 286 4.93 8.91 -9.06
N GLY A 287 5.55 9.42 -10.13
CA GLY A 287 4.97 9.37 -11.47
C GLY A 287 3.63 10.13 -11.54
N LYS A 288 2.59 9.45 -12.00
CA LYS A 288 1.23 9.99 -12.09
C LYS A 288 0.42 9.92 -10.78
N TRP A 289 0.94 9.24 -9.77
CA TRP A 289 0.24 8.95 -8.53
C TRP A 289 0.60 9.90 -7.39
N MET A 290 -0.37 10.13 -6.53
CA MET A 290 -0.24 10.94 -5.33
C MET A 290 -0.73 10.19 -4.09
N ALA A 291 -0.16 10.55 -2.95
CA ALA A 291 -0.61 10.17 -1.63
C ALA A 291 -0.64 11.41 -0.73
N PHE A 292 -1.60 11.45 0.16
CA PHE A 292 -1.86 12.55 1.08
C PHE A 292 -1.79 12.06 2.52
N LEU A 293 -1.08 12.80 3.35
CA LEU A 293 -1.17 12.71 4.79
C LEU A 293 -2.07 13.87 5.24
N ALA A 294 -3.22 13.54 5.75
CA ALA A 294 -4.17 14.51 6.26
C ALA A 294 -4.48 14.25 7.74
N ARG A 295 -4.96 15.25 8.43
CA ARG A 295 -5.43 15.14 9.81
C ARG A 295 -6.73 15.89 9.99
N ARG A 296 -7.49 15.49 10.98
CA ARG A 296 -8.63 16.27 11.43
C ARG A 296 -8.16 17.56 12.12
N ILE A 297 -8.85 18.65 11.86
CA ILE A 297 -8.62 19.91 12.58
C ILE A 297 -8.79 19.64 14.07
N GLY A 298 -7.79 20.07 14.87
CA GLY A 298 -7.74 19.79 16.33
C GLY A 298 -6.93 18.53 16.73
N THR A 299 -6.57 17.66 15.80
CA THR A 299 -5.66 16.53 16.11
C THR A 299 -4.23 17.05 16.34
N PRO A 300 -3.56 16.71 17.46
CA PRO A 300 -2.19 17.14 17.74
C PRO A 300 -1.22 16.72 16.64
N ARG A 301 -0.22 17.56 16.37
CA ARG A 301 0.91 17.19 15.49
C ARG A 301 1.97 16.47 16.28
N PRO A 302 2.55 15.37 15.76
CA PRO A 302 3.78 14.84 16.29
C PRO A 302 4.90 15.90 16.16
N PRO A 303 5.69 16.17 17.21
CA PRO A 303 6.65 17.28 17.25
C PRO A 303 7.71 17.24 16.14
N ASP A 304 8.00 16.08 15.59
CA ASP A 304 9.10 15.85 14.64
C ASP A 304 8.64 15.54 13.21
N LEU A 305 7.40 15.75 12.88
CA LEU A 305 6.93 15.59 11.50
C LEU A 305 7.52 16.73 10.66
N LYS A 306 8.69 16.47 10.03
CA LYS A 306 9.29 17.41 9.08
C LYS A 306 8.37 17.53 7.89
N LEU A 307 7.72 18.68 7.77
CA LEU A 307 6.91 19.03 6.61
C LEU A 307 7.82 19.31 5.42
N ALA A 308 7.48 18.81 4.26
CA ALA A 308 7.91 19.46 3.03
C ALA A 308 7.24 20.85 3.02
N ASN A 309 8.04 21.91 2.91
CA ASN A 309 7.55 23.28 2.89
C ASN A 309 6.46 23.43 1.83
N PHE A 310 5.23 23.57 2.27
CA PHE A 310 4.09 23.85 1.42
C PHE A 310 4.04 25.36 1.17
N CYS A 311 4.86 25.86 0.27
CA CYS A 311 4.64 27.17 -0.36
C CYS A 311 3.60 26.98 -1.45
N GLY A 312 2.42 27.54 -1.26
CA GLY A 312 1.43 27.76 -2.31
C GLY A 312 0.13 26.98 -2.24
N VAL A 313 -0.64 27.15 -1.20
CA VAL A 313 -2.10 27.21 -1.29
C VAL A 313 -2.50 28.43 -0.47
N ASP A 314 -2.93 29.49 -1.17
CA ASP A 314 -3.53 30.66 -0.56
C ASP A 314 -4.66 30.19 0.36
N ARG A 315 -4.53 30.48 1.65
CA ARG A 315 -5.66 30.37 2.58
C ARG A 315 -6.62 31.50 2.23
N PRO A 316 -7.87 31.21 1.84
CA PRO A 316 -8.84 32.28 1.85
C PRO A 316 -8.97 32.80 3.29
N PRO A 317 -9.15 34.10 3.47
CA PRO A 317 -9.37 34.67 4.81
C PRO A 317 -10.61 34.03 5.42
N LEU A 318 -10.48 33.66 6.69
CA LEU A 318 -11.62 33.25 7.51
C LEU A 318 -12.54 34.49 7.64
N GLN A 319 -13.71 34.39 7.04
CA GLN A 319 -14.84 35.25 7.39
C GLN A 319 -15.68 34.56 8.46
#